data_a0956b4f34c4179c273f59574eaf9742
#
_entry.id   a0956b4f34c4179c273f59574eaf9742
#
_cell.length_a   1.000
_cell.length_b   1.000
_cell.length_c   1.000
_cell.angle_alpha   90.00
_cell.angle_beta   90.00
_cell.angle_gamma   90.00
#
_symmetry.space_group_name_H-M   'P 1'
#
loop_
_entity.id
_entity.type
_entity.pdbx_description
1 polymer ?
#
loop_
_entity_poly.entity_id
_entity_poly.type
_entity_poly.pdbx_seq_one_letter_code
_entity_poly.pdbx_strand_id
1 'polypeptide(L)'
;MKQYKVGIIGATGMVGQRFATLLENHPWFHVAALAASPRSAGKTYEEAVGNRWAMQKPMPESMKQMILFDATADVDKIAGMVDFVFCAVDMKKDEIRALEERYAKAECPVVSNNSAHRFTPDVPMVVPEVNPEHIEIIESQRKRLGTKRGFIAVKSNCSIQSYVPALSPLRKYGIQNVLACTYQAISGAGKTFERWPEILDNIVPYIGGEEEKSEKEPLKVWGKIENGQIVSADSPLITTQCLRVPVSDGHTAAVFVSFEQKPSKEEILKIWEDFKGVPQELKLPSAPKQFIHYFQEDDRPQAKLDRNIEGGMAVSVGRLREDTMFDYKFVCLSHNTLRGAAGGGVLLAELLAAKGYMD
;
A
#
# COMPACT_ATOMS: atom_id res chain seq x y z
N MET A 1 -10.53 -14.81 18.68
CA MET A 1 -10.61 -14.33 17.29
C MET A 1 -10.00 -15.41 16.40
N LYS A 2 -10.52 -15.63 15.19
CA LYS A 2 -9.98 -16.64 14.28
C LYS A 2 -8.55 -16.30 13.90
N GLN A 3 -7.68 -17.29 13.85
CA GLN A 3 -6.30 -17.17 13.35
C GLN A 3 -6.25 -17.73 11.94
N TYR A 4 -5.57 -17.02 11.04
CA TYR A 4 -5.46 -17.39 9.63
C TYR A 4 -4.02 -17.82 9.33
N LYS A 5 -3.88 -18.90 8.59
CA LYS A 5 -2.60 -19.33 8.01
C LYS A 5 -2.38 -18.56 6.72
N VAL A 6 -1.23 -17.91 6.58
CA VAL A 6 -0.96 -17.07 5.41
C VAL A 6 0.30 -17.48 4.68
N GLY A 7 0.30 -17.26 3.37
CA GLY A 7 1.48 -17.39 2.53
C GLY A 7 2.07 -16.04 2.15
N ILE A 8 3.39 -15.96 1.96
CA ILE A 8 4.07 -14.80 1.39
C ILE A 8 4.67 -15.22 0.05
N ILE A 9 4.09 -14.71 -1.05
CA ILE A 9 4.53 -14.96 -2.41
C ILE A 9 5.44 -13.83 -2.86
N GLY A 10 6.72 -14.14 -3.14
CA GLY A 10 7.79 -13.16 -3.32
C GLY A 10 8.54 -12.85 -2.02
N ALA A 11 8.63 -13.82 -1.09
CA ALA A 11 9.15 -13.66 0.26
C ALA A 11 10.60 -13.13 0.33
N THR A 12 11.44 -13.39 -0.67
CA THR A 12 12.86 -12.98 -0.68
C THR A 12 13.10 -11.54 -1.13
N GLY A 13 12.08 -10.89 -1.72
CA GLY A 13 12.13 -9.48 -2.12
C GLY A 13 11.98 -8.53 -0.91
N MET A 14 12.31 -7.25 -1.08
CA MET A 14 12.27 -6.26 0.02
C MET A 14 10.86 -6.16 0.66
N VAL A 15 9.80 -6.16 -0.13
CA VAL A 15 8.41 -6.13 0.37
C VAL A 15 8.04 -7.43 1.05
N GLY A 16 8.48 -8.59 0.52
CA GLY A 16 8.29 -9.90 1.14
C GLY A 16 8.97 -10.00 2.51
N GLN A 17 10.22 -9.51 2.62
CA GLN A 17 10.94 -9.43 3.91
C GLN A 17 10.21 -8.50 4.90
N ARG A 18 9.61 -7.40 4.41
CA ARG A 18 8.80 -6.51 5.24
C ARG A 18 7.54 -7.21 5.75
N PHE A 19 6.86 -8.00 4.92
CA PHE A 19 5.76 -8.85 5.37
C PHE A 19 6.23 -9.84 6.46
N ALA A 20 7.35 -10.51 6.26
CA ALA A 20 7.88 -11.45 7.25
C ALA A 20 8.08 -10.77 8.62
N THR A 21 8.65 -9.55 8.65
CA THR A 21 8.84 -8.80 9.92
C THR A 21 7.55 -8.29 10.54
N LEU A 22 6.53 -7.96 9.75
CA LEU A 22 5.23 -7.47 10.24
C LEU A 22 4.33 -8.59 10.75
N LEU A 23 4.48 -9.77 10.17
CA LEU A 23 3.68 -10.95 10.53
C LEU A 23 4.31 -11.75 11.69
N GLU A 24 5.52 -11.42 12.11
CA GLU A 24 6.09 -11.96 13.33
C GLU A 24 5.24 -11.57 14.54
N ASN A 25 4.67 -12.57 15.22
CA ASN A 25 3.76 -12.38 16.36
C ASN A 25 2.48 -11.57 16.04
N HIS A 26 2.04 -11.57 14.79
CA HIS A 26 0.78 -10.90 14.43
C HIS A 26 -0.41 -11.62 15.08
N PRO A 27 -1.36 -10.90 15.71
CA PRO A 27 -2.41 -11.54 16.50
C PRO A 27 -3.40 -12.41 15.70
N TRP A 28 -3.53 -12.15 14.39
CA TRP A 28 -4.50 -12.85 13.52
C TRP A 28 -3.85 -13.72 12.44
N PHE A 29 -2.64 -13.41 12.01
CA PHE A 29 -2.01 -14.02 10.84
C PHE A 29 -0.74 -14.78 11.20
N HIS A 30 -0.66 -16.06 10.80
CA HIS A 30 0.50 -16.91 10.98
C HIS A 30 1.06 -17.33 9.64
N VAL A 31 2.34 -17.08 9.41
CA VAL A 31 3.00 -17.48 8.17
C VAL A 31 3.18 -19.00 8.16
N ALA A 32 2.51 -19.66 7.21
CA ALA A 32 2.55 -21.10 6.99
C ALA A 32 3.29 -21.50 5.70
N ALA A 33 3.42 -20.58 4.74
CA ALA A 33 4.13 -20.81 3.49
C ALA A 33 4.93 -19.57 3.06
N LEU A 34 6.15 -19.81 2.59
CA LEU A 34 6.99 -18.82 1.95
C LEU A 34 7.31 -19.30 0.54
N ALA A 35 7.10 -18.45 -0.47
CA ALA A 35 7.39 -18.79 -1.85
C ALA A 35 8.21 -17.70 -2.53
N ALA A 36 9.05 -18.11 -3.47
CA ALA A 36 9.90 -17.22 -4.25
C ALA A 36 10.10 -17.76 -5.67
N SER A 37 11.06 -17.21 -6.40
CA SER A 37 11.39 -17.68 -7.74
C SER A 37 11.90 -19.13 -7.74
N PRO A 38 11.84 -19.86 -8.89
CA PRO A 38 12.37 -21.21 -9.01
C PRO A 38 13.82 -21.39 -8.52
N ARG A 39 14.65 -20.33 -8.63
CA ARG A 39 16.05 -20.36 -8.16
C ARG A 39 16.18 -20.44 -6.63
N SER A 40 15.17 -20.01 -5.90
CA SER A 40 15.13 -20.01 -4.44
C SER A 40 14.33 -21.19 -3.87
N ALA A 41 13.49 -21.83 -4.67
CA ALA A 41 12.67 -22.97 -4.26
C ALA A 41 13.55 -24.12 -3.76
N GLY A 42 13.10 -24.81 -2.70
CA GLY A 42 13.82 -25.90 -2.05
C GLY A 42 14.92 -25.50 -1.07
N LYS A 43 15.27 -24.21 -0.99
CA LYS A 43 16.21 -23.66 0.00
C LYS A 43 15.47 -23.21 1.25
N THR A 44 16.17 -23.13 2.37
CA THR A 44 15.63 -22.43 3.54
C THR A 44 15.52 -20.94 3.27
N TYR A 45 14.62 -20.25 3.98
CA TYR A 45 14.45 -18.81 3.82
C TYR A 45 15.75 -18.04 4.07
N GLU A 46 16.48 -18.42 5.14
CA GLU A 46 17.77 -17.82 5.49
C GLU A 46 18.81 -18.00 4.38
N GLU A 47 18.97 -19.19 3.83
CA GLU A 47 19.86 -19.46 2.70
C GLU A 47 19.48 -18.69 1.45
N ALA A 48 18.20 -18.66 1.12
CA ALA A 48 17.70 -17.99 -0.08
C ALA A 48 17.84 -16.48 -0.02
N VAL A 49 17.66 -15.87 1.14
CA VAL A 49 17.85 -14.42 1.35
C VAL A 49 19.34 -14.10 1.48
N GLY A 50 20.08 -14.86 2.28
CA GLY A 50 21.51 -14.66 2.51
C GLY A 50 21.81 -13.23 2.98
N ASN A 51 22.82 -12.61 2.38
CA ASN A 51 23.24 -11.23 2.68
C ASN A 51 22.30 -10.14 2.11
N ARG A 52 21.17 -10.53 1.49
CA ARG A 52 20.19 -9.58 0.93
C ARG A 52 19.12 -9.15 1.93
N TRP A 53 19.21 -9.57 3.20
CA TRP A 53 18.30 -9.09 4.23
C TRP A 53 18.44 -7.57 4.37
N ALA A 54 17.34 -6.84 4.15
CA ALA A 54 17.33 -5.38 4.07
C ALA A 54 16.52 -4.72 5.21
N MET A 55 16.04 -5.50 6.17
CA MET A 55 15.26 -4.99 7.29
C MET A 55 16.16 -4.65 8.48
N GLN A 56 15.76 -3.61 9.25
CA GLN A 56 16.46 -3.25 10.50
C GLN A 56 16.25 -4.33 11.59
N LYS A 57 15.06 -4.93 11.65
CA LYS A 57 14.79 -6.06 12.54
C LYS A 57 15.47 -7.34 11.99
N PRO A 58 15.94 -8.23 12.84
CA PRO A 58 16.48 -9.51 12.40
C PRO A 58 15.40 -10.33 11.68
N MET A 59 15.81 -11.30 10.89
CA MET A 59 14.90 -12.26 10.26
C MET A 59 14.18 -13.05 11.37
N PRO A 60 12.83 -13.20 11.29
CA PRO A 60 12.08 -13.96 12.29
C PRO A 60 12.60 -15.40 12.44
N GLU A 61 12.92 -15.82 13.66
CA GLU A 61 13.47 -17.16 13.94
C GLU A 61 12.54 -18.28 13.44
N SER A 62 11.23 -18.08 13.60
CA SER A 62 10.21 -19.05 13.15
C SER A 62 10.21 -19.28 11.64
N MET A 63 10.76 -18.35 10.86
CA MET A 63 10.75 -18.41 9.39
C MET A 63 12.09 -18.82 8.79
N LYS A 64 13.21 -18.66 9.51
CA LYS A 64 14.56 -18.91 8.99
C LYS A 64 14.71 -20.26 8.30
N GLN A 65 14.22 -21.32 8.93
CA GLN A 65 14.36 -22.70 8.46
C GLN A 65 13.19 -23.16 7.58
N MET A 66 12.21 -22.27 7.29
CA MET A 66 11.11 -22.63 6.37
C MET A 66 11.66 -22.84 4.97
N ILE A 67 11.29 -23.97 4.37
CA ILE A 67 11.64 -24.27 2.97
C ILE A 67 10.76 -23.46 2.02
N LEU A 68 11.39 -22.79 1.09
CA LEU A 68 10.69 -21.99 0.08
C LEU A 68 10.03 -22.87 -0.98
N PHE A 69 8.80 -22.56 -1.30
CA PHE A 69 8.08 -23.08 -2.46
C PHE A 69 8.41 -22.27 -3.72
N ASP A 70 8.18 -22.90 -4.90
CA ASP A 70 8.14 -22.18 -6.16
C ASP A 70 6.81 -21.42 -6.26
N ALA A 71 6.89 -20.09 -6.40
CA ALA A 71 5.71 -19.21 -6.44
C ALA A 71 4.73 -19.54 -7.59
N THR A 72 5.24 -20.14 -8.68
CA THR A 72 4.47 -20.45 -9.88
C THR A 72 4.12 -21.92 -10.03
N ALA A 73 5.04 -22.83 -9.69
CA ALA A 73 4.83 -24.25 -9.83
C ALA A 73 3.98 -24.86 -8.70
N ASP A 74 4.14 -24.35 -7.46
CA ASP A 74 3.52 -24.92 -6.26
C ASP A 74 2.20 -24.23 -5.86
N VAL A 75 1.49 -23.53 -6.77
CA VAL A 75 0.27 -22.77 -6.46
C VAL A 75 -0.76 -23.61 -5.72
N ASP A 76 -1.13 -24.77 -6.23
CA ASP A 76 -2.16 -25.62 -5.64
C ASP A 76 -1.74 -26.17 -4.28
N LYS A 77 -0.45 -26.49 -4.11
CA LYS A 77 0.11 -26.94 -2.84
C LYS A 77 0.06 -25.85 -1.79
N ILE A 78 0.48 -24.62 -2.15
CA ILE A 78 0.43 -23.46 -1.26
C ILE A 78 -1.02 -23.14 -0.90
N ALA A 79 -1.92 -23.07 -1.90
CA ALA A 79 -3.36 -22.79 -1.69
C ALA A 79 -4.01 -23.79 -0.75
N GLY A 80 -3.60 -25.07 -0.77
CA GLY A 80 -4.08 -26.09 0.16
C GLY A 80 -3.53 -25.98 1.59
N MET A 81 -2.50 -25.15 1.82
CA MET A 81 -1.84 -24.99 3.13
C MET A 81 -2.26 -23.73 3.87
N VAL A 82 -2.78 -22.73 3.17
CA VAL A 82 -3.02 -21.37 3.70
C VAL A 82 -4.46 -20.93 3.51
N ASP A 83 -4.89 -19.98 4.31
CA ASP A 83 -6.20 -19.34 4.17
C ASP A 83 -6.18 -18.26 3.08
N PHE A 84 -5.08 -17.55 2.90
CA PHE A 84 -4.86 -16.56 1.84
C PHE A 84 -3.37 -16.27 1.66
N VAL A 85 -3.01 -15.51 0.63
CA VAL A 85 -1.64 -15.11 0.37
C VAL A 85 -1.46 -13.60 0.25
N PHE A 86 -0.31 -13.12 0.75
CA PHE A 86 0.24 -11.81 0.38
C PHE A 86 1.11 -12.00 -0.86
N CYS A 87 0.91 -11.18 -1.90
CA CYS A 87 1.66 -11.27 -3.15
C CYS A 87 2.50 -10.00 -3.37
N ALA A 88 3.82 -10.20 -3.53
CA ALA A 88 4.79 -9.14 -3.79
C ALA A 88 5.93 -9.67 -4.68
N VAL A 89 5.56 -10.23 -5.82
CA VAL A 89 6.51 -10.78 -6.80
C VAL A 89 7.03 -9.71 -7.74
N ASP A 90 8.24 -9.91 -8.27
CA ASP A 90 8.83 -9.08 -9.31
C ASP A 90 8.86 -9.87 -10.62
N MET A 91 7.86 -9.65 -11.46
CA MET A 91 7.64 -10.31 -12.74
C MET A 91 6.99 -9.32 -13.71
N LYS A 92 6.82 -9.71 -14.98
CA LYS A 92 6.03 -8.94 -15.96
C LYS A 92 4.56 -8.85 -15.52
N LYS A 93 3.90 -7.73 -15.81
CA LYS A 93 2.51 -7.49 -15.37
C LYS A 93 1.55 -8.61 -15.76
N ASP A 94 1.68 -9.15 -16.98
CA ASP A 94 0.77 -10.21 -17.47
C ASP A 94 1.04 -11.54 -16.75
N GLU A 95 2.30 -11.84 -16.42
CA GLU A 95 2.67 -13.00 -15.61
C GLU A 95 2.13 -12.88 -14.18
N ILE A 96 2.19 -11.68 -13.60
CA ILE A 96 1.61 -11.41 -12.28
C ILE A 96 0.09 -11.60 -12.31
N ARG A 97 -0.61 -11.05 -13.31
CA ARG A 97 -2.06 -11.24 -13.46
C ARG A 97 -2.43 -12.71 -13.51
N ALA A 98 -1.74 -13.47 -14.37
CA ALA A 98 -1.99 -14.90 -14.50
C ALA A 98 -1.73 -15.66 -13.20
N LEU A 99 -0.66 -15.31 -12.48
CA LEU A 99 -0.31 -15.94 -11.21
C LEU A 99 -1.37 -15.66 -10.13
N GLU A 100 -1.74 -14.39 -9.94
CA GLU A 100 -2.71 -13.98 -8.93
C GLU A 100 -4.10 -14.56 -9.22
N GLU A 101 -4.52 -14.64 -10.51
CA GLU A 101 -5.75 -15.33 -10.89
C GLU A 101 -5.71 -16.85 -10.65
N ARG A 102 -4.55 -17.49 -10.81
CA ARG A 102 -4.40 -18.92 -10.49
C ARG A 102 -4.61 -19.18 -9.00
N TYR A 103 -4.01 -18.36 -8.10
CA TYR A 103 -4.26 -18.46 -6.67
C TYR A 103 -5.76 -18.26 -6.35
N ALA A 104 -6.37 -17.21 -6.90
CA ALA A 104 -7.78 -16.94 -6.70
C ALA A 104 -8.66 -18.09 -7.19
N LYS A 105 -8.39 -18.67 -8.39
CA LYS A 105 -9.11 -19.84 -8.93
C LYS A 105 -8.89 -21.12 -8.12
N ALA A 106 -7.76 -21.24 -7.42
CA ALA A 106 -7.51 -22.28 -6.43
C ALA A 106 -8.20 -22.01 -5.07
N GLU A 107 -9.20 -21.13 -5.04
CA GLU A 107 -9.96 -20.71 -3.85
C GLU A 107 -9.11 -20.07 -2.75
N CYS A 108 -7.93 -19.55 -3.10
CA CYS A 108 -7.01 -18.86 -2.21
C CYS A 108 -7.06 -17.34 -2.47
N PRO A 109 -7.64 -16.53 -1.58
CA PRO A 109 -7.64 -15.07 -1.70
C PRO A 109 -6.21 -14.50 -1.80
N VAL A 110 -6.06 -13.45 -2.60
CA VAL A 110 -4.78 -12.76 -2.82
C VAL A 110 -4.88 -11.32 -2.35
N VAL A 111 -4.04 -10.93 -1.40
CA VAL A 111 -3.81 -9.53 -1.03
C VAL A 111 -2.51 -9.09 -1.68
N SER A 112 -2.62 -8.28 -2.73
CA SER A 112 -1.49 -7.97 -3.60
C SER A 112 -0.93 -6.57 -3.38
N ASN A 113 0.41 -6.49 -3.34
CA ASN A 113 1.15 -5.24 -3.43
C ASN A 113 1.54 -4.86 -4.87
N ASN A 114 1.30 -5.77 -5.82
CA ASN A 114 1.65 -5.57 -7.21
C ASN A 114 0.71 -4.58 -7.91
N SER A 115 1.20 -3.98 -8.99
CA SER A 115 0.40 -3.02 -9.76
C SER A 115 -0.44 -3.66 -10.88
N ALA A 116 -0.30 -4.97 -11.10
CA ALA A 116 -0.85 -5.64 -12.27
C ALA A 116 -2.39 -5.57 -12.37
N HIS A 117 -3.08 -5.70 -11.25
CA HIS A 117 -4.55 -5.67 -11.19
C HIS A 117 -5.14 -4.32 -10.72
N ARG A 118 -4.34 -3.28 -10.48
CA ARG A 118 -4.87 -2.01 -9.93
C ARG A 118 -5.97 -1.37 -10.78
N PHE A 119 -5.92 -1.56 -12.10
CA PHE A 119 -6.94 -1.04 -13.03
C PHE A 119 -7.88 -2.12 -13.59
N THR A 120 -7.82 -3.35 -13.10
CA THR A 120 -8.84 -4.36 -13.42
C THR A 120 -10.17 -3.92 -12.82
N PRO A 121 -11.28 -3.84 -13.59
CA PRO A 121 -12.50 -3.15 -13.17
C PRO A 121 -13.16 -3.73 -11.92
N ASP A 122 -13.10 -5.05 -11.73
CA ASP A 122 -13.70 -5.78 -10.61
C ASP A 122 -12.69 -6.17 -9.52
N VAL A 123 -11.48 -5.60 -9.57
CA VAL A 123 -10.48 -5.78 -8.51
C VAL A 123 -10.45 -4.52 -7.63
N PRO A 124 -10.77 -4.64 -6.33
CA PRO A 124 -10.72 -3.50 -5.42
C PRO A 124 -9.27 -3.06 -5.18
N MET A 125 -8.99 -1.78 -5.41
CA MET A 125 -7.76 -1.11 -5.00
C MET A 125 -8.09 -0.25 -3.78
N VAL A 126 -7.61 -0.68 -2.61
CA VAL A 126 -8.11 -0.16 -1.34
C VAL A 126 -7.04 0.58 -0.55
N VAL A 127 -7.43 1.76 -0.06
CA VAL A 127 -6.82 2.46 1.08
C VAL A 127 -7.82 2.31 2.23
N PRO A 128 -7.58 1.42 3.20
CA PRO A 128 -8.60 0.96 4.15
C PRO A 128 -9.35 2.06 4.90
N GLU A 129 -8.72 3.20 5.17
CA GLU A 129 -9.35 4.36 5.82
C GLU A 129 -10.13 5.26 4.86
N VAL A 130 -9.99 5.07 3.53
CA VAL A 130 -10.53 6.00 2.53
C VAL A 130 -11.70 5.41 1.75
N ASN A 131 -11.54 4.18 1.24
CA ASN A 131 -12.52 3.53 0.37
C ASN A 131 -12.76 2.05 0.75
N PRO A 132 -13.04 1.76 2.03
CA PRO A 132 -13.25 0.38 2.50
C PRO A 132 -14.42 -0.31 1.79
N GLU A 133 -15.44 0.43 1.32
CA GLU A 133 -16.60 -0.06 0.59
C GLU A 133 -16.25 -0.71 -0.75
N HIS A 134 -15.11 -0.39 -1.34
CA HIS A 134 -14.68 -1.01 -2.60
C HIS A 134 -14.47 -2.52 -2.49
N ILE A 135 -14.29 -3.08 -1.28
CA ILE A 135 -14.21 -4.54 -1.10
C ILE A 135 -15.50 -5.26 -1.50
N GLU A 136 -16.66 -4.58 -1.54
CA GLU A 136 -17.94 -5.17 -1.95
C GLU A 136 -17.95 -5.64 -3.40
N ILE A 137 -17.05 -5.12 -4.25
CA ILE A 137 -16.87 -5.56 -5.65
C ILE A 137 -16.40 -7.02 -5.76
N ILE A 138 -15.83 -7.58 -4.68
CA ILE A 138 -15.32 -8.96 -4.64
C ILE A 138 -16.39 -9.97 -5.08
N GLU A 139 -17.65 -9.73 -4.78
CA GLU A 139 -18.73 -10.61 -5.21
C GLU A 139 -18.90 -10.66 -6.74
N SER A 140 -18.70 -9.52 -7.41
CA SER A 140 -18.68 -9.48 -8.89
C SER A 140 -17.44 -10.16 -9.46
N GLN A 141 -16.31 -9.98 -8.82
CA GLN A 141 -15.04 -10.62 -9.20
C GLN A 141 -15.14 -12.16 -9.07
N ARG A 142 -15.70 -12.67 -7.95
CA ARG A 142 -15.93 -14.10 -7.73
C ARG A 142 -16.80 -14.72 -8.83
N LYS A 143 -17.85 -14.02 -9.25
CA LYS A 143 -18.71 -14.45 -10.37
C LYS A 143 -17.92 -14.58 -11.66
N ARG A 144 -17.06 -13.59 -11.99
CA ARG A 144 -16.21 -13.62 -13.18
C ARG A 144 -15.17 -14.75 -13.14
N LEU A 145 -14.54 -14.94 -11.98
CA LEU A 145 -13.50 -15.96 -11.79
C LEU A 145 -14.07 -17.38 -11.67
N GLY A 146 -15.36 -17.51 -11.36
CA GLY A 146 -16.01 -18.79 -11.05
C GLY A 146 -15.60 -19.37 -9.69
N THR A 147 -15.28 -18.52 -8.73
CA THR A 147 -14.82 -18.89 -7.39
C THR A 147 -15.91 -18.67 -6.33
N LYS A 148 -15.82 -19.39 -5.23
CA LYS A 148 -16.68 -19.18 -4.06
C LYS A 148 -15.98 -18.33 -2.99
N ARG A 149 -14.69 -18.57 -2.79
CA ARG A 149 -13.87 -17.95 -1.76
C ARG A 149 -12.76 -17.09 -2.35
N GLY A 150 -12.14 -17.56 -3.43
CA GLY A 150 -11.00 -16.90 -4.05
C GLY A 150 -11.32 -15.53 -4.65
N PHE A 151 -10.44 -14.58 -4.45
CA PHE A 151 -10.47 -13.23 -5.04
C PHE A 151 -9.07 -12.59 -5.01
N ILE A 152 -8.96 -11.43 -5.65
CA ILE A 152 -7.77 -10.57 -5.62
C ILE A 152 -8.21 -9.20 -5.10
N ALA A 153 -7.52 -8.69 -4.08
CA ALA A 153 -7.61 -7.31 -3.63
C ALA A 153 -6.23 -6.68 -3.64
N VAL A 154 -6.11 -5.46 -4.11
CA VAL A 154 -4.81 -4.82 -4.29
C VAL A 154 -4.66 -3.56 -3.46
N LYS A 155 -3.45 -3.31 -3.02
CA LYS A 155 -3.03 -2.06 -2.40
C LYS A 155 -2.64 -1.06 -3.49
N SER A 156 -2.95 0.22 -3.27
CA SER A 156 -2.58 1.32 -4.19
C SER A 156 -1.06 1.57 -4.21
N ASN A 157 -0.62 2.45 -5.12
CA ASN A 157 0.77 2.92 -5.18
C ASN A 157 1.22 3.57 -3.86
N CYS A 158 2.52 3.46 -3.54
CA CYS A 158 3.07 3.99 -2.30
C CYS A 158 3.13 5.52 -2.27
N SER A 159 3.31 6.20 -3.41
CA SER A 159 3.41 7.66 -3.45
C SER A 159 2.09 8.33 -3.07
N ILE A 160 0.96 7.81 -3.54
CA ILE A 160 -0.36 8.40 -3.26
C ILE A 160 -0.78 8.25 -1.80
N GLN A 161 -0.18 7.33 -1.05
CA GLN A 161 -0.46 7.14 0.37
C GLN A 161 -0.04 8.33 1.25
N SER A 162 0.79 9.25 0.74
CA SER A 162 1.14 10.47 1.46
C SER A 162 0.05 11.54 1.36
N TYR A 163 -0.59 11.72 0.20
CA TYR A 163 -1.48 12.86 -0.02
C TYR A 163 -2.96 12.50 -0.25
N VAL A 164 -3.27 11.32 -0.80
CA VAL A 164 -4.68 10.91 -0.99
C VAL A 164 -5.43 10.82 0.33
N PRO A 165 -4.88 10.24 1.41
CA PRO A 165 -5.55 10.25 2.72
C PRO A 165 -5.81 11.67 3.27
N ALA A 166 -4.89 12.60 3.08
CA ALA A 166 -5.07 13.98 3.53
C ALA A 166 -6.13 14.74 2.72
N LEU A 167 -6.25 14.46 1.42
CA LEU A 167 -7.25 15.07 0.55
C LEU A 167 -8.64 14.44 0.68
N SER A 168 -8.71 13.12 0.97
CA SER A 168 -9.97 12.37 0.96
C SER A 168 -11.07 12.97 1.85
N PRO A 169 -10.83 13.36 3.09
CA PRO A 169 -11.87 13.97 3.93
C PRO A 169 -12.27 15.38 3.50
N LEU A 170 -11.47 16.02 2.64
CA LEU A 170 -11.75 17.35 2.09
C LEU A 170 -12.58 17.32 0.80
N ARG A 171 -12.84 16.13 0.23
CA ARG A 171 -13.62 15.99 -1.02
C ARG A 171 -15.02 16.55 -0.95
N LYS A 172 -15.62 16.63 0.23
CA LYS A 172 -16.93 17.26 0.44
C LYS A 172 -17.00 18.73 0.02
N TYR A 173 -15.85 19.40 -0.11
CA TYR A 173 -15.75 20.79 -0.56
C TYR A 173 -15.58 20.91 -2.10
N GLY A 174 -15.64 19.79 -2.84
CA GLY A 174 -15.47 19.79 -4.30
C GLY A 174 -14.04 20.10 -4.71
N ILE A 175 -13.10 19.17 -4.49
CA ILE A 175 -11.72 19.36 -4.99
C ILE A 175 -11.76 19.43 -6.52
N GLN A 176 -11.23 20.53 -7.09
CA GLN A 176 -11.20 20.77 -8.54
C GLN A 176 -9.86 20.41 -9.16
N ASN A 177 -8.76 20.88 -8.56
CA ASN A 177 -7.42 20.69 -9.09
C ASN A 177 -6.47 20.27 -7.98
N VAL A 178 -5.59 19.33 -8.29
CA VAL A 178 -4.49 18.90 -7.42
C VAL A 178 -3.19 18.91 -8.23
N LEU A 179 -2.18 19.61 -7.73
CA LEU A 179 -0.80 19.47 -8.17
C LEU A 179 -0.02 18.81 -7.02
N ALA A 180 0.63 17.68 -7.28
CA ALA A 180 1.45 17.00 -6.29
C ALA A 180 2.86 16.75 -6.81
N CYS A 181 3.86 17.35 -6.16
CA CYS A 181 5.25 17.05 -6.40
C CYS A 181 5.74 16.06 -5.34
N THR A 182 6.09 14.84 -5.76
CA THR A 182 6.50 13.79 -4.83
C THR A 182 8.02 13.61 -4.78
N TYR A 183 8.56 13.55 -3.58
CA TYR A 183 9.98 13.29 -3.27
C TYR A 183 10.09 11.87 -2.71
N GLN A 184 10.47 10.93 -3.57
CA GLN A 184 10.36 9.50 -3.27
C GLN A 184 11.67 8.88 -2.81
N ALA A 185 11.63 8.18 -1.69
CA ALA A 185 12.75 7.47 -1.09
C ALA A 185 13.25 6.30 -1.95
N ILE A 186 14.55 5.98 -1.82
CA ILE A 186 15.24 4.94 -2.61
C ILE A 186 14.71 3.53 -2.35
N SER A 187 14.17 3.26 -1.16
CA SER A 187 13.55 1.96 -0.85
C SER A 187 12.33 1.65 -1.72
N GLY A 188 11.67 2.68 -2.30
CA GLY A 188 10.63 2.50 -3.30
C GLY A 188 11.12 1.87 -4.60
N ALA A 189 12.42 1.94 -4.89
CA ALA A 189 13.09 1.25 -5.98
C ALA A 189 13.72 -0.11 -5.53
N GLY A 190 13.45 -0.56 -4.30
CA GLY A 190 14.07 -1.77 -3.75
C GLY A 190 15.57 -1.63 -3.50
N LYS A 191 16.07 -0.41 -3.27
CA LYS A 191 17.50 -0.12 -3.13
C LYS A 191 17.85 0.46 -1.75
N THR A 192 19.11 0.29 -1.36
CA THR A 192 19.74 0.92 -0.21
C THR A 192 20.85 1.84 -0.69
N PHE A 193 21.39 2.70 0.16
CA PHE A 193 22.52 3.56 -0.21
C PHE A 193 23.77 2.78 -0.60
N GLU A 194 24.01 1.63 0.02
CA GLU A 194 25.16 0.75 -0.32
C GLU A 194 25.02 0.15 -1.73
N ARG A 195 23.78 -0.09 -2.19
CA ARG A 195 23.48 -0.67 -3.51
C ARG A 195 23.21 0.37 -4.59
N TRP A 196 23.11 1.61 -4.21
CA TRP A 196 22.92 2.74 -5.11
C TRP A 196 23.60 4.00 -4.58
N PRO A 197 24.95 3.99 -4.45
CA PRO A 197 25.71 5.12 -3.91
C PRO A 197 25.60 6.38 -4.78
N GLU A 198 25.34 6.26 -6.10
CA GLU A 198 25.23 7.38 -7.04
C GLU A 198 24.02 8.28 -6.79
N ILE A 199 23.08 7.86 -5.93
CA ILE A 199 21.95 8.70 -5.52
C ILE A 199 22.35 9.73 -4.44
N LEU A 200 23.44 9.51 -3.73
CA LEU A 200 23.91 10.47 -2.73
C LEU A 200 24.26 11.79 -3.42
N ASP A 201 23.83 12.90 -2.81
CA ASP A 201 24.00 14.25 -3.34
C ASP A 201 23.39 14.44 -4.75
N ASN A 202 22.30 13.69 -5.07
CA ASN A 202 21.69 13.69 -6.39
C ASN A 202 20.15 13.59 -6.30
N ILE A 203 19.45 14.14 -7.31
CA ILE A 203 18.00 14.01 -7.51
C ILE A 203 17.77 13.48 -8.92
N VAL A 204 17.02 12.37 -9.03
CA VAL A 204 16.61 11.83 -10.33
C VAL A 204 15.20 12.33 -10.64
N PRO A 205 14.99 13.12 -11.71
CA PRO A 205 13.71 13.78 -12.00
C PRO A 205 12.72 12.89 -12.75
N TYR A 206 12.94 11.57 -12.76
CA TYR A 206 12.11 10.61 -13.47
C TYR A 206 12.02 9.28 -12.73
N ILE A 207 10.78 8.80 -12.56
CA ILE A 207 10.48 7.44 -12.06
C ILE A 207 9.49 6.82 -13.05
N GLY A 208 9.90 5.75 -13.74
CA GLY A 208 9.14 5.15 -14.85
C GLY A 208 7.68 4.83 -14.51
N GLY A 209 6.74 5.49 -15.19
CA GLY A 209 5.30 5.30 -15.04
C GLY A 209 4.72 5.69 -13.68
N GLU A 210 5.46 6.45 -12.87
CA GLU A 210 5.01 6.82 -11.52
C GLU A 210 4.02 7.99 -11.55
N GLU A 211 4.23 8.97 -12.43
CA GLU A 211 3.33 10.10 -12.61
C GLU A 211 1.96 9.62 -13.08
N GLU A 212 1.90 8.76 -14.09
CA GLU A 212 0.63 8.19 -14.56
C GLU A 212 -0.15 7.46 -13.45
N LYS A 213 0.53 6.70 -12.59
CA LYS A 213 -0.11 6.06 -11.43
C LYS A 213 -0.60 7.10 -10.43
N SER A 214 0.22 8.10 -10.14
CA SER A 214 -0.09 9.15 -9.17
C SER A 214 -1.25 10.04 -9.61
N GLU A 215 -1.51 10.15 -10.92
CA GLU A 215 -2.64 10.88 -11.48
C GLU A 215 -3.93 10.04 -11.57
N LYS A 216 -3.80 8.75 -11.92
CA LYS A 216 -4.96 7.88 -12.18
C LYS A 216 -5.44 7.09 -10.96
N GLU A 217 -4.53 6.59 -10.12
CA GLU A 217 -4.93 5.76 -8.97
C GLU A 217 -5.82 6.49 -7.96
N PRO A 218 -5.59 7.78 -7.63
CA PRO A 218 -6.50 8.53 -6.77
C PRO A 218 -7.94 8.56 -7.28
N LEU A 219 -8.14 8.71 -8.59
CA LEU A 219 -9.46 8.72 -9.20
C LEU A 219 -10.18 7.37 -9.06
N LYS A 220 -9.44 6.24 -9.15
CA LYS A 220 -10.04 4.94 -8.86
C LYS A 220 -10.35 4.77 -7.36
N VAL A 221 -9.47 5.22 -6.46
CA VAL A 221 -9.71 5.19 -5.01
C VAL A 221 -10.97 6.00 -4.65
N TRP A 222 -11.19 7.13 -5.31
CA TRP A 222 -12.37 7.99 -5.13
C TRP A 222 -13.55 7.64 -6.05
N GLY A 223 -13.44 6.54 -6.79
CA GLY A 223 -14.46 6.02 -7.68
C GLY A 223 -15.66 5.41 -6.96
N LYS A 224 -16.53 4.78 -7.71
CA LYS A 224 -17.75 4.13 -7.22
C LYS A 224 -17.92 2.76 -7.84
N ILE A 225 -18.61 1.87 -7.13
CA ILE A 225 -19.04 0.59 -7.70
C ILE A 225 -20.32 0.82 -8.49
N GLU A 226 -20.25 0.57 -9.79
CA GLU A 226 -21.38 0.67 -10.72
C GLU A 226 -21.39 -0.54 -11.66
N ASN A 227 -22.54 -1.21 -11.79
CA ASN A 227 -22.73 -2.35 -12.70
C ASN A 227 -21.65 -3.46 -12.56
N GLY A 228 -21.22 -3.74 -11.34
CA GLY A 228 -20.20 -4.77 -11.06
C GLY A 228 -18.76 -4.38 -11.43
N GLN A 229 -18.49 -3.09 -11.57
CA GLN A 229 -17.16 -2.52 -11.85
C GLN A 229 -16.90 -1.31 -10.96
N ILE A 230 -15.64 -1.01 -10.70
CA ILE A 230 -15.22 0.25 -10.08
C ILE A 230 -15.00 1.26 -11.18
N VAL A 231 -15.87 2.25 -11.26
CA VAL A 231 -15.77 3.39 -12.18
C VAL A 231 -14.98 4.49 -11.48
N SER A 232 -13.90 4.94 -12.11
CA SER A 232 -13.07 6.02 -11.57
C SER A 232 -13.85 7.34 -11.52
N ALA A 233 -13.55 8.18 -10.53
CA ALA A 233 -14.08 9.55 -10.47
C ALA A 233 -13.56 10.38 -11.66
N ASP A 234 -14.39 11.31 -12.13
CA ASP A 234 -14.04 12.22 -13.23
C ASP A 234 -13.28 13.46 -12.74
N SER A 235 -13.28 13.69 -11.45
CA SER A 235 -12.62 14.82 -10.77
C SER A 235 -11.95 14.37 -9.47
N PRO A 236 -10.95 15.13 -8.98
CA PRO A 236 -10.33 16.35 -9.52
C PRO A 236 -9.43 16.11 -10.72
N LEU A 237 -9.03 17.20 -11.41
CA LEU A 237 -7.87 17.16 -12.29
C LEU A 237 -6.61 17.03 -11.44
N ILE A 238 -5.78 16.05 -11.75
CA ILE A 238 -4.54 15.80 -11.01
C ILE A 238 -3.37 15.86 -11.96
N THR A 239 -2.36 16.64 -11.61
CA THR A 239 -1.06 16.61 -12.26
C THR A 239 0.04 16.34 -11.24
N THR A 240 1.02 15.54 -11.62
CA THR A 240 2.09 15.15 -10.70
C THR A 240 3.48 15.27 -11.32
N GLN A 241 4.45 15.56 -10.46
CA GLN A 241 5.87 15.43 -10.77
C GLN A 241 6.50 14.50 -9.74
N CYS A 242 7.13 13.42 -10.21
CA CYS A 242 7.68 12.40 -9.32
C CYS A 242 9.21 12.36 -9.40
N LEU A 243 9.87 12.70 -8.30
CA LEU A 243 11.33 12.73 -8.18
C LEU A 243 11.83 11.66 -7.22
N ARG A 244 12.98 11.06 -7.54
CA ARG A 244 13.71 10.21 -6.62
C ARG A 244 14.76 11.03 -5.88
N VAL A 245 14.74 10.95 -4.55
CA VAL A 245 15.63 11.73 -3.67
C VAL A 245 16.48 10.82 -2.77
N PRO A 246 17.63 11.30 -2.25
CA PRO A 246 18.53 10.52 -1.40
C PRO A 246 17.99 10.39 0.03
N VAL A 247 16.81 9.80 0.16
CA VAL A 247 16.13 9.47 1.43
C VAL A 247 15.95 7.97 1.49
N SER A 248 16.28 7.34 2.61
CA SER A 248 16.16 5.87 2.76
C SER A 248 14.73 5.39 2.66
N ASP A 249 13.85 5.93 3.51
CA ASP A 249 12.42 5.63 3.60
C ASP A 249 11.62 6.91 3.85
N GLY A 250 10.35 6.90 3.44
CA GLY A 250 9.41 8.00 3.57
C GLY A 250 9.25 8.78 2.25
N HIS A 251 8.03 8.73 1.67
CA HIS A 251 7.67 9.55 0.52
C HIS A 251 7.01 10.83 1.00
N THR A 252 7.60 11.95 0.62
CA THR A 252 7.07 13.29 0.89
C THR A 252 6.36 13.80 -0.36
N ALA A 253 5.27 14.54 -0.20
CA ALA A 253 4.58 15.23 -1.28
C ALA A 253 4.33 16.70 -0.92
N ALA A 254 4.72 17.61 -1.80
CA ALA A 254 4.24 18.98 -1.80
C ALA A 254 2.93 19.02 -2.60
N VAL A 255 1.85 19.44 -1.97
CA VAL A 255 0.49 19.39 -2.51
C VAL A 255 -0.07 20.80 -2.60
N PHE A 256 -0.68 21.09 -3.76
CA PHE A 256 -1.43 22.33 -4.04
C PHE A 256 -2.84 21.91 -4.45
N VAL A 257 -3.86 22.57 -3.90
CA VAL A 257 -5.25 22.15 -4.09
C VAL A 257 -6.19 23.35 -4.25
N SER A 258 -7.14 23.22 -5.18
CA SER A 258 -8.26 24.17 -5.37
C SER A 258 -9.57 23.45 -5.10
N PHE A 259 -10.53 24.17 -4.53
CA PHE A 259 -11.85 23.69 -4.18
C PHE A 259 -12.96 24.46 -4.91
N GLU A 260 -14.10 23.83 -5.09
CA GLU A 260 -15.33 24.51 -5.50
C GLU A 260 -15.83 25.42 -4.37
N GLN A 261 -15.79 24.93 -3.14
CA GLN A 261 -16.13 25.68 -1.94
C GLN A 261 -14.90 25.69 -1.04
N LYS A 262 -14.13 26.79 -1.06
CA LYS A 262 -12.91 26.91 -0.24
C LYS A 262 -13.22 26.78 1.24
N PRO A 263 -12.77 25.69 1.94
CA PRO A 263 -12.87 25.59 3.39
C PRO A 263 -11.96 26.61 4.08
N SER A 264 -12.23 26.98 5.32
CA SER A 264 -11.27 27.70 6.14
C SER A 264 -10.10 26.78 6.56
N LYS A 265 -8.98 27.39 6.94
CA LYS A 265 -7.83 26.64 7.46
C LYS A 265 -8.20 25.86 8.73
N GLU A 266 -8.98 26.47 9.61
CA GLU A 266 -9.46 25.88 10.85
C GLU A 266 -10.34 24.66 10.60
N GLU A 267 -11.21 24.72 9.60
CA GLU A 267 -12.04 23.58 9.19
C GLU A 267 -11.17 22.42 8.68
N ILE A 268 -10.16 22.70 7.85
CA ILE A 268 -9.24 21.67 7.36
C ILE A 268 -8.50 20.99 8.51
N LEU A 269 -7.94 21.80 9.44
CA LEU A 269 -7.19 21.28 10.58
C LEU A 269 -8.07 20.40 11.48
N LYS A 270 -9.30 20.86 11.76
CA LYS A 270 -10.25 20.07 12.54
C LYS A 270 -10.65 18.77 11.85
N ILE A 271 -10.84 18.79 10.53
CA ILE A 271 -11.16 17.59 9.75
C ILE A 271 -10.02 16.57 9.83
N TRP A 272 -8.77 16.99 9.72
CA TRP A 272 -7.63 16.10 9.85
C TRP A 272 -7.46 15.54 11.26
N GLU A 273 -7.69 16.36 12.29
CA GLU A 273 -7.64 15.93 13.69
C GLU A 273 -8.71 14.88 14.01
N ASP A 274 -9.94 15.12 13.55
CA ASP A 274 -11.10 14.28 13.85
C ASP A 274 -11.20 13.03 12.94
N PHE A 275 -10.40 12.94 11.88
CA PHE A 275 -10.55 11.89 10.87
C PHE A 275 -10.31 10.49 11.43
N LYS A 276 -11.33 9.67 11.31
CA LYS A 276 -11.29 8.23 11.61
C LYS A 276 -11.91 7.45 10.47
N GLY A 277 -11.21 6.41 10.03
CA GLY A 277 -11.73 5.47 9.05
C GLY A 277 -12.21 4.16 9.70
N VAL A 278 -12.76 3.28 8.89
CA VAL A 278 -13.23 1.95 9.33
C VAL A 278 -12.17 1.15 10.10
N PRO A 279 -10.87 1.18 9.73
CA PRO A 279 -9.84 0.49 10.53
C PRO A 279 -9.76 0.95 11.99
N GLN A 280 -9.91 2.25 12.27
CA GLN A 280 -9.90 2.80 13.62
C GLN A 280 -11.18 2.42 14.38
N GLU A 281 -12.33 2.45 13.72
CA GLU A 281 -13.62 2.05 14.30
C GLU A 281 -13.63 0.57 14.69
N LEU A 282 -13.09 -0.29 13.82
CA LEU A 282 -12.97 -1.73 14.06
C LEU A 282 -11.78 -2.09 14.97
N LYS A 283 -10.93 -1.13 15.32
CA LYS A 283 -9.70 -1.33 16.12
C LYS A 283 -8.82 -2.44 15.55
N LEU A 284 -8.59 -2.38 14.23
CA LEU A 284 -7.75 -3.37 13.55
C LEU A 284 -6.32 -3.32 14.11
N PRO A 285 -5.63 -4.46 14.25
CA PRO A 285 -4.32 -4.54 14.91
C PRO A 285 -3.24 -3.59 14.34
N SER A 286 -3.22 -3.42 13.02
CA SER A 286 -2.24 -2.55 12.33
C SER A 286 -2.76 -1.14 12.08
N ALA A 287 -3.98 -0.82 12.51
CA ALA A 287 -4.53 0.52 12.34
C ALA A 287 -3.83 1.52 13.26
N PRO A 288 -3.39 2.69 12.75
CA PRO A 288 -2.90 3.77 13.59
C PRO A 288 -4.04 4.28 14.48
N LYS A 289 -3.73 4.68 15.71
CA LYS A 289 -4.73 5.26 16.62
C LYS A 289 -5.22 6.61 16.09
N GLN A 290 -4.29 7.43 15.64
CA GLN A 290 -4.55 8.65 14.89
C GLN A 290 -3.96 8.51 13.50
N PHE A 291 -4.80 8.66 12.46
CA PHE A 291 -4.38 8.39 11.10
C PHE A 291 -3.64 9.58 10.47
N ILE A 292 -4.16 10.81 10.65
CA ILE A 292 -3.56 12.02 10.12
C ILE A 292 -3.01 12.83 11.29
N HIS A 293 -1.70 13.13 11.23
CA HIS A 293 -1.01 13.97 12.20
C HIS A 293 -0.63 15.30 11.56
N TYR A 294 -1.14 16.42 12.08
CA TYR A 294 -0.76 17.74 11.63
C TYR A 294 0.31 18.35 12.55
N PHE A 295 1.38 18.87 11.93
CA PHE A 295 2.47 19.57 12.60
C PHE A 295 2.33 21.09 12.47
N GLN A 296 2.49 21.79 13.57
CA GLN A 296 2.46 23.26 13.61
C GLN A 296 3.83 23.86 13.28
N GLU A 297 4.90 23.10 13.46
CA GLU A 297 6.27 23.53 13.21
C GLU A 297 6.51 23.75 11.72
N ASP A 298 7.19 24.84 11.40
CA ASP A 298 7.43 25.26 10.02
C ASP A 298 8.35 24.32 9.22
N ASP A 299 9.16 23.51 9.86
CA ASP A 299 10.09 22.57 9.26
C ASP A 299 9.61 21.11 9.25
N ARG A 300 8.34 20.87 9.60
CA ARG A 300 7.74 19.52 9.64
C ARG A 300 6.62 19.35 8.60
N PRO A 301 6.36 18.11 8.11
CA PRO A 301 7.01 16.83 8.47
C PRO A 301 8.38 16.64 7.79
N GLN A 302 9.27 15.92 8.47
CA GLN A 302 10.56 15.51 7.96
C GLN A 302 10.64 13.97 7.87
N ALA A 303 11.09 13.44 6.72
CA ALA A 303 11.12 11.99 6.49
C ALA A 303 11.86 11.20 7.58
N LYS A 304 13.00 11.70 8.06
CA LYS A 304 13.82 11.02 9.08
C LYS A 304 13.14 11.00 10.45
N LEU A 305 12.40 12.07 10.81
CA LEU A 305 11.81 12.25 12.13
C LEU A 305 10.40 11.62 12.22
N ASP A 306 9.60 11.73 11.13
CA ASP A 306 8.16 11.53 11.19
C ASP A 306 7.64 10.28 10.49
N ARG A 307 8.44 9.67 9.62
CA ARG A 307 7.99 8.49 8.85
C ARG A 307 7.56 7.29 9.70
N ASN A 308 8.03 7.21 10.97
CA ASN A 308 7.73 6.07 11.84
C ASN A 308 6.58 6.33 12.84
N ILE A 309 5.89 7.46 12.75
CA ILE A 309 4.74 7.76 13.61
C ILE A 309 3.68 6.67 13.45
N GLU A 310 3.08 6.24 14.57
CA GLU A 310 2.12 5.13 14.62
C GLU A 310 2.67 3.84 13.96
N GLY A 311 3.95 3.54 14.20
CA GLY A 311 4.61 2.38 13.58
C GLY A 311 4.80 2.50 12.08
N GLY A 312 4.79 3.72 11.52
CA GLY A 312 4.87 4.00 10.08
C GLY A 312 3.54 3.85 9.34
N MET A 313 2.42 3.80 10.08
CA MET A 313 1.07 3.65 9.51
C MET A 313 0.30 4.97 9.45
N ALA A 314 0.76 6.03 10.10
CA ALA A 314 0.17 7.36 10.01
C ALA A 314 0.58 8.11 8.72
N VAL A 315 -0.20 9.15 8.41
CA VAL A 315 0.13 10.18 7.43
C VAL A 315 0.42 11.47 8.21
N SER A 316 1.60 12.03 7.99
CA SER A 316 2.03 13.29 8.59
C SER A 316 1.76 14.44 7.63
N VAL A 317 1.15 15.51 8.10
CA VAL A 317 0.84 16.70 7.31
C VAL A 317 1.37 17.94 8.05
N GLY A 318 1.84 18.92 7.32
CA GLY A 318 2.27 20.19 7.86
C GLY A 318 2.28 21.30 6.81
N ARG A 319 2.65 22.49 7.22
CA ARG A 319 2.77 23.62 6.30
C ARG A 319 1.48 23.99 5.57
N LEU A 320 0.31 23.80 6.16
CA LEU A 320 -0.95 24.26 5.56
C LEU A 320 -0.99 25.78 5.54
N ARG A 321 -1.07 26.35 4.35
CA ARG A 321 -1.12 27.80 4.13
C ARG A 321 -1.81 28.12 2.81
N GLU A 322 -2.30 29.33 2.69
CA GLU A 322 -2.86 29.83 1.43
C GLU A 322 -1.82 29.85 0.30
N ASP A 323 -2.30 29.71 -0.92
CA ASP A 323 -1.49 29.77 -2.13
C ASP A 323 -1.97 30.89 -3.06
N THR A 324 -1.10 31.34 -3.96
CA THR A 324 -1.43 32.44 -4.89
C THR A 324 -2.12 31.96 -6.18
N MET A 325 -1.99 30.69 -6.54
CA MET A 325 -2.59 30.09 -7.74
C MET A 325 -3.67 29.07 -7.41
N PHE A 326 -3.52 28.40 -6.28
CA PHE A 326 -4.47 27.45 -5.71
C PHE A 326 -5.07 28.03 -4.43
N ASP A 327 -6.04 27.34 -3.83
CA ASP A 327 -6.58 27.80 -2.56
C ASP A 327 -5.60 27.55 -1.41
N TYR A 328 -5.02 26.35 -1.37
CA TYR A 328 -4.08 25.93 -0.33
C TYR A 328 -2.92 25.12 -0.87
N LYS A 329 -1.82 25.16 -0.11
CA LYS A 329 -0.68 24.24 -0.25
C LYS A 329 -0.24 23.71 1.12
N PHE A 330 0.24 22.48 1.13
CA PHE A 330 0.73 21.80 2.32
C PHE A 330 1.73 20.69 1.95
N VAL A 331 2.36 20.10 2.94
CA VAL A 331 3.32 19.00 2.75
C VAL A 331 2.80 17.77 3.48
N CYS A 332 2.84 16.63 2.79
CA CYS A 332 2.48 15.33 3.36
C CYS A 332 3.67 14.38 3.37
N LEU A 333 3.65 13.42 4.28
CA LEU A 333 4.64 12.36 4.40
C LEU A 333 3.95 11.05 4.80
N SER A 334 4.34 9.95 4.18
CA SER A 334 4.02 8.59 4.66
C SER A 334 5.20 7.64 4.49
N HIS A 335 5.24 6.58 5.31
CA HIS A 335 6.26 5.54 5.18
C HIS A 335 5.95 4.63 3.99
N ASN A 336 6.75 4.72 2.92
CA ASN A 336 6.49 4.05 1.65
C ASN A 336 6.55 2.52 1.69
N THR A 337 7.34 1.91 2.58
CA THR A 337 7.44 0.44 2.70
C THR A 337 6.56 -0.16 3.79
N LEU A 338 6.07 0.67 4.72
CA LEU A 338 5.06 0.29 5.72
C LEU A 338 3.68 0.70 5.21
N ARG A 339 3.19 1.91 5.51
CA ARG A 339 1.90 2.40 5.01
C ARG A 339 1.75 2.21 3.50
N GLY A 340 2.78 2.60 2.76
CA GLY A 340 2.81 2.56 1.30
C GLY A 340 2.98 1.16 0.70
N ALA A 341 3.32 0.12 1.46
CA ALA A 341 3.53 -1.23 0.93
C ALA A 341 3.01 -2.32 1.88
N ALA A 342 3.90 -3.08 2.53
CA ALA A 342 3.52 -4.28 3.30
C ALA A 342 2.56 -3.98 4.45
N GLY A 343 2.76 -2.90 5.20
CA GLY A 343 1.85 -2.52 6.29
C GLY A 343 0.45 -2.21 5.81
N GLY A 344 0.33 -1.45 4.69
CA GLY A 344 -0.97 -1.21 4.05
C GLY A 344 -1.62 -2.50 3.53
N GLY A 345 -0.81 -3.47 3.06
CA GLY A 345 -1.29 -4.80 2.67
C GLY A 345 -1.81 -5.60 3.86
N VAL A 346 -1.10 -5.57 5.00
CA VAL A 346 -1.55 -6.23 6.25
C VAL A 346 -2.87 -5.62 6.72
N LEU A 347 -2.95 -4.29 6.77
CA LEU A 347 -4.18 -3.59 7.18
C LEU A 347 -5.37 -3.90 6.25
N LEU A 348 -5.13 -4.02 4.93
CA LEU A 348 -6.16 -4.46 3.98
C LEU A 348 -6.62 -5.89 4.28
N ALA A 349 -5.69 -6.81 4.57
CA ALA A 349 -6.03 -8.19 4.94
C ALA A 349 -6.84 -8.24 6.25
N GLU A 350 -6.48 -7.42 7.23
CA GLU A 350 -7.24 -7.29 8.49
C GLU A 350 -8.68 -6.78 8.24
N LEU A 351 -8.83 -5.77 7.37
CA LEU A 351 -10.15 -5.27 6.97
C LEU A 351 -11.00 -6.37 6.31
N LEU A 352 -10.42 -7.10 5.35
CA LEU A 352 -11.09 -8.20 4.66
C LEU A 352 -11.48 -9.33 5.62
N ALA A 353 -10.60 -9.69 6.57
CA ALA A 353 -10.88 -10.67 7.61
C ALA A 353 -11.98 -10.21 8.57
N ALA A 354 -11.93 -8.95 9.03
CA ALA A 354 -12.95 -8.38 9.91
C ALA A 354 -14.33 -8.26 9.25
N LYS A 355 -14.37 -8.14 7.93
CA LYS A 355 -15.60 -8.10 7.13
C LYS A 355 -16.06 -9.48 6.62
N GLY A 356 -15.38 -10.58 7.00
CA GLY A 356 -15.75 -11.96 6.69
C GLY A 356 -15.40 -12.45 5.28
N TYR A 357 -14.61 -11.70 4.50
CA TYR A 357 -14.24 -12.11 3.15
C TYR A 357 -13.20 -13.24 3.11
N MET A 358 -12.49 -13.47 4.23
CA MET A 358 -11.45 -14.52 4.33
C MET A 358 -12.00 -15.87 4.85
N ASP A 359 -13.29 -15.94 5.19
CA ASP A 359 -13.93 -17.14 5.75
C ASP A 359 -14.36 -18.15 4.68
#